data_0828d5b0462c1b7a3f09a59debf4b311
#
_entry.id   0828d5b0462c1b7a3f09a59debf4b311
#
_cell.length_a   1.000
_cell.length_b   1.000
_cell.length_c   1.000
_cell.angle_alpha   90.00
_cell.angle_beta   90.00
_cell.angle_gamma   90.00
#
_symmetry.space_group_name_H-M   'P 1'
#
loop_
_entity.id
_entity.type
_entity.pdbx_description
1 polymer ?
#
loop_
_entity_poly.entity_id
_entity_poly.type
_entity_poly.pdbx_seq_one_letter_code
_entity_poly.pdbx_strand_id
1 'polypeptide(L)'
;MDNRSLAVLKGLALDIIQNAKGGHPGSTLSAAPIIYTLYTKHMKVNPSIYDWINRDRFVLSAGHASALLYATLFLSGYQFTVGDLKNYRRLNSKTPSHPELGTIGVDASTGMLGEGFATA
;
A
#
# COMPACT_ATOMS: atom_id res chain seq x y z
N MET A 1 -9.31 17.64 -0.72
CA MET A 1 -8.54 16.51 -1.28
C MET A 1 -7.88 17.01 -2.54
N ASP A 2 -6.58 16.82 -2.70
CA ASP A 2 -5.89 17.21 -3.93
C ASP A 2 -6.14 16.15 -5.03
N ASN A 3 -6.91 16.54 -6.04
CA ASN A 3 -7.31 15.63 -7.12
C ASN A 3 -6.12 15.15 -7.97
N ARG A 4 -5.04 15.96 -8.06
CA ARG A 4 -3.83 15.55 -8.80
C ARG A 4 -3.09 14.43 -8.06
N SER A 5 -2.85 14.60 -6.79
CA SER A 5 -2.18 13.58 -5.97
C SER A 5 -2.96 12.27 -5.93
N LEU A 6 -4.30 12.35 -5.81
CA LEU A 6 -5.14 11.17 -5.88
C LEU A 6 -5.10 10.50 -7.26
N ALA A 7 -5.08 11.27 -8.35
CA ALA A 7 -4.96 10.72 -9.69
C ALA A 7 -3.61 10.03 -9.90
N VAL A 8 -2.51 10.63 -9.41
CA VAL A 8 -1.18 10.01 -9.44
C VAL A 8 -1.15 8.70 -8.66
N LEU A 9 -1.72 8.66 -7.46
CA LEU A 9 -1.80 7.44 -6.66
C LEU A 9 -2.57 6.33 -7.40
N LYS A 10 -3.73 6.65 -7.97
CA LYS A 10 -4.53 5.70 -8.75
C LYS A 10 -3.77 5.21 -10.00
N GLY A 11 -3.17 6.13 -10.74
CA GLY A 11 -2.39 5.80 -11.94
C GLY A 11 -1.22 4.89 -11.62
N LEU A 12 -0.42 5.24 -10.62
CA LEU A 12 0.72 4.42 -10.19
C LEU A 12 0.28 3.01 -9.75
N ALA A 13 -0.78 2.90 -8.97
CA ALA A 13 -1.28 1.61 -8.53
C ALA A 13 -1.80 0.74 -9.70
N LEU A 14 -2.43 1.35 -10.71
CA LEU A 14 -2.82 0.66 -11.93
C LEU A 14 -1.61 0.23 -12.76
N ASP A 15 -0.59 1.06 -12.88
CA ASP A 15 0.65 0.73 -13.60
C ASP A 15 1.37 -0.46 -12.96
N ILE A 16 1.39 -0.52 -11.62
CA ILE A 16 1.93 -1.67 -10.87
C ILE A 16 1.18 -2.96 -11.25
N ILE A 17 -0.16 -2.93 -11.24
CA ILE A 17 -1.02 -4.07 -11.61
C ILE A 17 -0.81 -4.46 -13.08
N GLN A 18 -0.81 -3.49 -13.97
CA GLN A 18 -0.64 -3.70 -15.41
C GLN A 18 0.73 -4.33 -15.72
N ASN A 19 1.80 -3.81 -15.11
CA ASN A 19 3.15 -4.34 -15.30
C ASN A 19 3.28 -5.79 -14.80
N ALA A 20 2.63 -6.12 -13.69
CA ALA A 20 2.62 -7.47 -13.15
C ALA A 20 1.70 -8.43 -13.91
N LYS A 21 0.86 -7.93 -14.82
CA LYS A 21 -0.20 -8.66 -15.51
C LYS A 21 -1.14 -9.40 -14.55
N GLY A 22 -1.38 -8.81 -13.38
CA GLY A 22 -2.21 -9.40 -12.34
C GLY A 22 -2.37 -8.51 -11.12
N GLY A 23 -3.55 -8.54 -10.53
CA GLY A 23 -3.92 -7.73 -9.37
C GLY A 23 -5.42 -7.39 -9.42
N HIS A 24 -5.84 -6.47 -8.53
CA HIS A 24 -7.24 -6.15 -8.31
C HIS A 24 -7.52 -4.65 -8.52
N PRO A 25 -7.74 -4.20 -9.77
CA PRO A 25 -7.89 -2.77 -10.06
C PRO A 25 -9.16 -2.16 -9.44
N GLY A 26 -10.24 -2.92 -9.31
CA GLY A 26 -11.50 -2.44 -8.75
C GLY A 26 -11.36 -1.96 -7.31
N SER A 27 -10.88 -2.83 -6.42
CA SER A 27 -10.62 -2.49 -5.01
C SER A 27 -9.57 -1.39 -4.87
N THR A 28 -8.53 -1.43 -5.69
CA THR A 28 -7.48 -0.42 -5.76
C THR A 28 -8.05 0.98 -6.03
N LEU A 29 -8.88 1.12 -7.05
CA LEU A 29 -9.47 2.41 -7.42
C LEU A 29 -10.49 2.90 -6.40
N SER A 30 -11.33 2.01 -5.86
CA SER A 30 -12.37 2.38 -4.90
C SER A 30 -11.80 2.76 -3.53
N ALA A 31 -10.74 2.09 -3.07
CA ALA A 31 -10.10 2.37 -1.80
C ALA A 31 -9.10 3.55 -1.84
N ALA A 32 -8.67 3.99 -3.03
CA ALA A 32 -7.65 5.03 -3.15
C ALA A 32 -8.02 6.36 -2.44
N PRO A 33 -9.25 6.89 -2.50
CA PRO A 33 -9.61 8.11 -1.76
C PRO A 33 -9.53 7.92 -0.25
N ILE A 34 -9.82 6.71 0.24
CA ILE A 34 -9.81 6.39 1.68
C ILE A 34 -8.36 6.39 2.17
N ILE A 35 -7.48 5.59 1.56
CA ILE A 35 -6.08 5.50 1.99
C ILE A 35 -5.36 6.85 1.82
N TYR A 36 -5.64 7.58 0.73
CA TYR A 36 -5.11 8.93 0.52
C TYR A 36 -5.48 9.85 1.69
N THR A 37 -6.76 9.86 2.09
CA THR A 37 -7.23 10.72 3.17
C THR A 37 -6.61 10.33 4.51
N LEU A 38 -6.51 9.03 4.80
CA LEU A 38 -5.87 8.53 6.02
C LEU A 38 -4.41 9.01 6.11
N TYR A 39 -3.60 8.74 5.09
CA TYR A 39 -2.16 9.09 5.10
C TYR A 39 -1.87 10.58 5.07
N THR A 40 -2.75 11.40 4.46
CA THR A 40 -2.51 12.85 4.33
C THR A 40 -3.16 13.69 5.43
N LYS A 41 -4.17 13.19 6.13
CA LYS A 41 -4.98 13.98 7.06
C LYS A 41 -5.05 13.44 8.48
N HIS A 42 -4.89 12.13 8.67
CA HIS A 42 -5.20 11.51 9.96
C HIS A 42 -4.01 10.78 10.56
N MET A 43 -3.27 10.01 9.77
CA MET A 43 -2.20 9.16 10.29
C MET A 43 -0.94 9.95 10.66
N LYS A 44 -0.39 9.63 11.82
CA LYS A 44 0.91 10.09 12.30
C LYS A 44 1.94 9.02 11.99
N VAL A 45 2.63 9.17 10.89
CA VAL A 45 3.68 8.27 10.42
C VAL A 45 4.96 9.04 10.09
N ASN A 46 6.11 8.38 10.17
CA ASN A 46 7.38 8.95 9.74
C ASN A 46 8.10 7.92 8.87
N PRO A 47 8.12 8.07 7.54
CA PRO A 47 8.78 7.14 6.63
C PRO A 47 10.27 6.94 6.88
N SER A 48 10.96 7.95 7.44
CA SER A 48 12.38 7.86 7.78
C SER A 48 12.66 7.03 9.04
N ILE A 49 11.66 6.89 9.93
CA ILE A 49 11.71 6.10 11.15
C ILE A 49 10.44 5.26 11.18
N TYR A 50 10.31 4.39 10.19
CA TYR A 50 9.07 3.64 9.91
C TYR A 50 8.65 2.68 11.03
N ASP A 51 9.53 2.34 11.96
CA ASP A 51 9.32 1.47 13.11
C ASP A 51 9.09 2.25 14.43
N TRP A 52 8.98 3.57 14.37
CA TRP A 52 8.71 4.40 15.54
C TRP A 52 7.50 3.87 16.34
N ILE A 53 7.71 3.62 17.63
CA ILE A 53 6.75 2.88 18.47
C ILE A 53 5.40 3.60 18.62
N ASN A 54 5.40 4.92 18.66
CA ASN A 54 4.20 5.75 18.84
C ASN A 54 3.55 6.23 17.53
N ARG A 55 3.88 5.59 16.41
CA ARG A 55 3.22 5.84 15.12
C ARG A 55 1.85 5.20 15.05
N ASP A 56 1.00 5.72 14.20
CA ASP A 56 -0.22 5.01 13.82
C ASP A 56 0.12 3.79 12.95
N ARG A 57 -0.72 2.78 13.03
CA ARG A 57 -0.58 1.54 12.27
C ARG A 57 -1.70 1.41 11.26
N PHE A 58 -1.35 0.87 10.11
CA PHE A 58 -2.29 0.66 9.03
C PHE A 58 -2.37 -0.83 8.67
N VAL A 59 -3.54 -1.40 8.85
CA VAL A 59 -3.83 -2.79 8.47
C VAL A 59 -4.75 -2.79 7.25
N LEU A 60 -4.27 -3.33 6.13
CA LEU A 60 -5.03 -3.36 4.88
C LEU A 60 -6.04 -4.53 4.88
N SER A 61 -7.31 -4.21 4.89
CA SER A 61 -8.42 -5.11 4.60
C SER A 61 -9.30 -4.50 3.48
N ALA A 62 -9.29 -5.05 2.31
CA ALA A 62 -8.82 -6.38 1.88
C ALA A 62 -7.36 -6.36 1.39
N GLY A 63 -6.57 -7.36 1.80
CA GLY A 63 -5.15 -7.48 1.46
C GLY A 63 -4.84 -7.54 -0.04
N HIS A 64 -5.79 -7.95 -0.87
CA HIS A 64 -5.64 -7.97 -2.33
C HIS A 64 -5.52 -6.57 -2.99
N ALA A 65 -5.77 -5.48 -2.26
CA ALA A 65 -5.49 -4.12 -2.71
C ALA A 65 -4.03 -3.69 -2.44
N SER A 66 -3.11 -4.61 -2.27
CA SER A 66 -1.70 -4.39 -1.93
C SER A 66 -0.97 -3.44 -2.88
N ALA A 67 -1.27 -3.46 -4.19
CA ALA A 67 -0.70 -2.52 -5.14
C ALA A 67 -0.97 -1.05 -4.77
N LEU A 68 -2.16 -0.77 -4.24
CA LEU A 68 -2.51 0.56 -3.72
C LEU A 68 -1.69 0.90 -2.48
N LEU A 69 -1.52 -0.06 -1.56
CA LEU A 69 -0.70 0.15 -0.36
C LEU A 69 0.74 0.47 -0.74
N TYR A 70 1.37 -0.31 -1.63
CA TYR A 70 2.76 -0.06 -2.04
C TYR A 70 2.93 1.27 -2.78
N ALA A 71 1.97 1.64 -3.63
CA ALA A 71 1.95 2.95 -4.26
C ALA A 71 1.83 4.08 -3.21
N THR A 72 1.01 3.89 -2.19
CA THR A 72 0.85 4.85 -1.08
C THR A 72 2.15 4.99 -0.29
N LEU A 73 2.75 3.87 0.12
CA LEU A 73 4.02 3.87 0.87
C LEU A 73 5.14 4.54 0.06
N PHE A 74 5.27 4.20 -1.22
CA PHE A 74 6.25 4.84 -2.12
C PHE A 74 6.04 6.35 -2.20
N LEU A 75 4.83 6.82 -2.47
CA LEU A 75 4.52 8.25 -2.58
C LEU A 75 4.62 8.99 -1.23
N SER A 76 4.48 8.28 -0.13
CA SER A 76 4.65 8.82 1.23
C SER A 76 6.12 8.90 1.65
N GLY A 77 7.07 8.41 0.84
CA GLY A 77 8.51 8.51 1.09
C GLY A 77 9.12 7.33 1.86
N TYR A 78 8.40 6.21 1.99
CA TYR A 78 9.02 4.98 2.48
C TYR A 78 10.07 4.46 1.48
N GLN A 79 11.02 3.66 1.96
CA GLN A 79 12.19 3.19 1.20
C GLN A 79 11.84 2.14 0.12
N PHE A 80 10.97 2.53 -0.81
CA PHE A 80 10.70 1.79 -2.03
C PHE A 80 11.29 2.52 -3.23
N THR A 81 11.73 1.75 -4.21
CA THR A 81 12.17 2.25 -5.52
C THR A 81 11.12 1.93 -6.60
N VAL A 82 11.21 2.61 -7.73
CA VAL A 82 10.39 2.25 -8.91
C VAL A 82 10.66 0.81 -9.35
N GLY A 83 11.89 0.33 -9.16
CA GLY A 83 12.27 -1.08 -9.42
C GLY A 83 11.50 -2.05 -8.52
N ASP A 84 11.34 -1.72 -7.22
CA ASP A 84 10.56 -2.54 -6.28
C ASP A 84 9.09 -2.61 -6.71
N LEU A 85 8.50 -1.50 -7.15
CA LEU A 85 7.13 -1.46 -7.65
C LEU A 85 6.94 -2.27 -8.94
N LYS A 86 7.92 -2.23 -9.86
CA LYS A 86 7.92 -3.04 -11.09
C LYS A 86 8.02 -4.55 -10.81
N ASN A 87 8.59 -4.91 -9.66
CA ASN A 87 8.72 -6.31 -9.23
C ASN A 87 7.52 -6.80 -8.40
N TYR A 88 6.41 -6.07 -8.40
CA TYR A 88 5.18 -6.48 -7.74
C TYR A 88 4.77 -7.90 -8.12
N ARG A 89 4.47 -8.74 -7.13
CA ARG A 89 4.12 -10.16 -7.26
C ARG A 89 5.24 -11.07 -7.82
N ARG A 90 6.47 -10.59 -7.91
CA ARG A 90 7.61 -11.44 -8.28
C ARG A 90 8.15 -12.15 -7.05
N LEU A 91 8.69 -13.33 -7.26
CA LEU A 91 9.36 -14.10 -6.19
C LEU A 91 10.49 -13.25 -5.56
N ASN A 92 10.56 -13.26 -4.24
CA ASN A 92 11.54 -12.49 -3.45
C ASN A 92 11.49 -10.96 -3.66
N SER A 93 10.37 -10.43 -4.15
CA SER A 93 10.22 -8.99 -4.26
C SER A 93 9.84 -8.36 -2.91
N LYS A 94 10.16 -7.07 -2.74
CA LYS A 94 9.70 -6.26 -1.60
C LYS A 94 8.21 -5.90 -1.66
N THR A 95 7.53 -6.26 -2.75
CA THR A 95 6.14 -5.93 -3.02
C THR A 95 5.35 -7.20 -3.36
N PRO A 96 5.15 -8.10 -2.39
CA PRO A 96 4.41 -9.34 -2.60
C PRO A 96 2.94 -9.08 -2.96
N SER A 97 2.24 -10.12 -3.42
CA SER A 97 0.84 -10.03 -3.87
C SER A 97 -0.15 -9.57 -2.79
N HIS A 98 0.17 -9.87 -1.54
CA HIS A 98 -0.57 -9.45 -0.35
C HIS A 98 0.41 -8.84 0.64
N PRO A 99 -0.03 -7.94 1.54
CA PRO A 99 0.86 -7.38 2.56
C PRO A 99 1.46 -8.47 3.44
N GLU A 100 2.75 -8.43 3.63
CA GLU A 100 3.49 -9.37 4.49
C GLU A 100 4.25 -8.61 5.56
N LEU A 101 4.13 -9.06 6.81
CA LEU A 101 4.90 -8.52 7.92
C LEU A 101 6.41 -8.68 7.62
N GLY A 102 7.17 -7.62 7.87
CA GLY A 102 8.58 -7.53 7.47
C GLY A 102 8.81 -6.67 6.22
N THR A 103 7.77 -6.39 5.44
CA THR A 103 7.81 -5.36 4.41
C THR A 103 7.76 -3.97 5.06
N ILE A 104 8.62 -3.05 4.63
CA ILE A 104 8.69 -1.69 5.18
C ILE A 104 7.30 -1.01 5.10
N GLY A 105 6.83 -0.51 6.24
CA GLY A 105 5.54 0.17 6.33
C GLY A 105 4.31 -0.74 6.34
N VAL A 106 4.50 -2.07 6.42
CA VAL A 106 3.43 -3.06 6.57
C VAL A 106 3.37 -3.52 8.03
N ASP A 107 2.25 -3.29 8.66
CA ASP A 107 2.05 -3.54 10.09
C ASP A 107 1.47 -4.93 10.40
N ALA A 108 0.86 -5.57 9.42
CA ALA A 108 0.31 -6.92 9.54
C ALA A 108 0.26 -7.63 8.18
N SER A 109 0.47 -8.94 8.19
CA SER A 109 0.18 -9.77 7.02
C SER A 109 -1.33 -9.92 6.88
N THR A 110 -1.85 -9.69 5.67
CA THR A 110 -3.27 -9.86 5.36
C THR A 110 -3.45 -10.46 3.97
N GLY A 111 -4.53 -11.18 3.78
CA GLY A 111 -4.82 -11.84 2.49
C GLY A 111 -6.29 -12.22 2.37
N MET A 112 -6.81 -13.02 3.28
CA MET A 112 -8.21 -13.43 3.29
C MET A 112 -9.15 -12.24 3.52
N LEU A 113 -10.34 -12.31 2.95
CA LEU A 113 -11.37 -11.28 3.12
C LEU A 113 -11.76 -11.15 4.60
N GLY A 114 -11.69 -9.93 5.12
CA GLY A 114 -12.00 -9.63 6.51
C GLY A 114 -10.87 -9.89 7.51
N GLU A 115 -9.78 -10.55 7.11
CA GLU A 115 -8.66 -10.85 8.01
C GLU A 115 -8.06 -9.61 8.64
N GLY A 116 -7.87 -8.55 7.87
CA GLY A 116 -7.30 -7.32 8.38
C GLY A 116 -8.16 -6.66 9.47
N PHE A 117 -9.47 -6.79 9.39
CA PHE A 117 -10.37 -6.31 10.45
C PHE A 117 -10.22 -7.08 11.76
N ALA A 118 -10.00 -8.39 11.67
CA ALA A 118 -9.80 -9.23 12.85
C ALA A 118 -8.39 -9.09 13.45
N THR A 119 -7.41 -8.67 12.62
CA THR A 119 -6.00 -8.53 13.02
C THR A 119 -5.71 -7.15 13.66
N ALA A 120 -6.46 -6.13 13.30
CA ALA A 120 -6.25 -4.73 13.71
C ALA A 120 -6.58 -4.48 15.23
#